data_6f92cf66f27ba9ac0e91f2489a682b4f
#
_entry.id   6f92cf66f27ba9ac0e91f2489a682b4f
#
_cell.length_a   1.000
_cell.length_b   1.000
_cell.length_c   1.000
_cell.angle_alpha   90.00
_cell.angle_beta   90.00
_cell.angle_gamma   90.00
#
_symmetry.space_group_name_H-M   'P 1'
#
loop_
_entity.id
_entity.type
_entity.pdbx_description
1 polymer ?
#
loop_
_entity_poly.entity_id
_entity_poly.type
_entity_poly.pdbx_seq_one_letter_code
_entity_poly.pdbx_strand_id
1 'polypeptide(L)'
;RRYSRCKKELIESWAALQQLKRCVQRLSGPRIHETGKGLTFVELCSGRGCLSMLLAHTFPDATIHMCDSDGRMKIPHLSHPSMRNVSFHLEDIFHDDAARTVRDAVDNAHLDGGYCLVVGVHLCGDLSRRAVQLWRGCGADALVLCPCCLPRRRRADAFGFHVVDLARKMRVDGYGLWSTMLYGLLAAGDSDHL
;
A
#
# COMPACT_ATOMS: atom_id res chain seq x y z
N ARG A 1 -14.34 16.79 16.12
CA ARG A 1 -13.07 16.55 15.38
C ARG A 1 -12.68 15.06 15.30
N ARG A 2 -12.82 14.26 16.37
CA ARG A 2 -12.45 12.82 16.38
C ARG A 2 -13.36 11.99 15.46
N TYR A 3 -14.66 12.23 15.50
CA TYR A 3 -15.65 11.52 14.66
C TYR A 3 -15.46 11.80 13.16
N SER A 4 -15.19 13.07 12.79
CA SER A 4 -14.95 13.45 11.39
C SER A 4 -13.71 12.79 10.81
N ARG A 5 -12.65 12.59 11.62
CA ARG A 5 -11.43 11.91 11.19
C ARG A 5 -11.67 10.41 10.96
N CYS A 6 -12.36 9.74 11.87
CA CYS A 6 -12.71 8.33 11.72
C CYS A 6 -13.58 8.08 10.47
N LYS A 7 -14.58 8.94 10.24
CA LYS A 7 -15.43 8.88 9.05
C LYS A 7 -14.60 9.02 7.77
N LYS A 8 -13.65 9.95 7.75
CA LYS A 8 -12.76 10.15 6.60
C LYS A 8 -11.92 8.90 6.33
N GLU A 9 -11.23 8.38 7.35
CA GLU A 9 -10.40 7.17 7.25
C GLU A 9 -11.22 5.98 6.73
N LEU A 10 -12.45 5.81 7.21
CA LEU A 10 -13.32 4.73 6.76
C LEU A 10 -13.71 4.86 5.28
N ILE A 11 -14.07 6.07 4.82
CA ILE A 11 -14.44 6.32 3.42
C ILE A 11 -13.24 6.04 2.50
N GLU A 12 -12.05 6.48 2.87
CA GLU A 12 -10.84 6.30 2.07
C GLU A 12 -10.40 4.83 2.05
N SER A 13 -10.46 4.14 3.19
CA SER A 13 -10.22 2.70 3.26
C SER A 13 -11.25 1.90 2.45
N TRP A 14 -12.52 2.31 2.47
CA TRP A 14 -13.55 1.68 1.64
C TRP A 14 -13.28 1.87 0.15
N ALA A 15 -12.88 3.07 -0.28
CA ALA A 15 -12.52 3.32 -1.67
C ALA A 15 -11.32 2.46 -2.11
N ALA A 16 -10.28 2.34 -1.26
CA ALA A 16 -9.13 1.47 -1.51
C ALA A 16 -9.55 -0.01 -1.61
N LEU A 17 -10.42 -0.49 -0.71
CA LEU A 17 -10.98 -1.84 -0.78
C LEU A 17 -11.68 -2.10 -2.13
N GLN A 18 -12.47 -1.13 -2.64
CA GLN A 18 -13.14 -1.30 -3.94
C GLN A 18 -12.12 -1.43 -5.09
N GLN A 19 -10.99 -0.71 -5.04
CA GLN A 19 -9.93 -0.87 -6.04
C GLN A 19 -9.23 -2.23 -5.90
N LEU A 20 -8.92 -2.66 -4.67
CA LEU A 20 -8.36 -4.00 -4.41
C LEU A 20 -9.27 -5.11 -4.96
N LYS A 21 -10.59 -5.03 -4.72
CA LYS A 21 -11.55 -6.00 -5.29
C LYS A 21 -11.49 -6.05 -6.82
N ARG A 22 -11.34 -4.89 -7.49
CA ARG A 22 -11.17 -4.83 -8.95
C ARG A 22 -9.85 -5.45 -9.41
N CYS A 23 -8.75 -5.23 -8.66
CA CYS A 23 -7.46 -5.86 -8.96
C CYS A 23 -7.56 -7.39 -8.80
N VAL A 24 -8.14 -7.86 -7.71
CA VAL A 24 -8.38 -9.28 -7.47
C VAL A 24 -9.17 -9.91 -8.62
N GLN A 25 -10.28 -9.29 -9.03
CA GLN A 25 -11.09 -9.80 -10.16
C GLN A 25 -10.31 -9.88 -11.47
N ARG A 26 -9.39 -8.94 -11.73
CA ARG A 26 -8.55 -8.94 -12.94
C ARG A 26 -7.47 -10.01 -12.91
N LEU A 27 -6.85 -10.23 -11.74
CA LEU A 27 -5.77 -11.20 -11.58
C LEU A 27 -6.27 -12.64 -11.67
N SER A 28 -7.40 -12.92 -11.07
CA SER A 28 -7.86 -14.27 -10.81
C SER A 28 -9.03 -14.74 -11.67
N GLY A 29 -9.67 -13.80 -12.37
CA GLY A 29 -10.93 -14.09 -13.04
C GLY A 29 -12.01 -14.54 -12.03
N PRO A 30 -12.99 -15.35 -12.47
CA PRO A 30 -14.10 -15.79 -11.62
C PRO A 30 -13.73 -16.86 -10.57
N ARG A 31 -12.45 -17.24 -10.48
CA ARG A 31 -12.00 -18.40 -9.67
C ARG A 31 -11.52 -18.06 -8.26
N ILE A 32 -11.31 -16.80 -7.92
CA ILE A 32 -10.98 -16.48 -6.53
C ILE A 32 -12.23 -16.62 -5.68
N HIS A 33 -12.08 -17.46 -4.67
CA HIS A 33 -13.10 -17.68 -3.66
C HIS A 33 -13.55 -16.35 -3.07
N GLU A 34 -14.84 -16.18 -2.91
CA GLU A 34 -15.45 -15.03 -2.24
C GLU A 34 -14.83 -14.77 -0.87
N THR A 35 -14.24 -15.80 -0.25
CA THR A 35 -13.56 -15.76 1.05
C THR A 35 -12.11 -15.22 1.00
N GLY A 36 -11.51 -15.07 -0.20
CA GLY A 36 -10.14 -14.58 -0.37
C GLY A 36 -9.05 -15.63 -0.16
N LYS A 37 -9.38 -16.92 -0.21
CA LYS A 37 -8.38 -17.98 -0.12
C LYS A 37 -7.34 -17.85 -1.25
N GLY A 38 -6.05 -17.86 -0.91
CA GLY A 38 -4.93 -17.64 -1.84
C GLY A 38 -4.62 -16.16 -2.10
N LEU A 39 -5.27 -15.23 -1.38
CA LEU A 39 -4.91 -13.83 -1.42
C LEU A 39 -4.03 -13.45 -0.22
N THR A 40 -3.00 -12.68 -0.51
CA THR A 40 -2.18 -12.00 0.50
C THR A 40 -2.22 -10.49 0.26
N PHE A 41 -2.48 -9.72 1.31
CA PHE A 41 -2.45 -8.27 1.26
C PHE A 41 -1.34 -7.74 2.16
N VAL A 42 -0.55 -6.79 1.68
CA VAL A 42 0.44 -6.08 2.48
C VAL A 42 0.06 -4.60 2.52
N GLU A 43 -0.45 -4.13 3.66
CA GLU A 43 -0.80 -2.72 3.89
C GLU A 43 0.41 -1.97 4.44
N LEU A 44 0.98 -1.07 3.63
CA LEU A 44 2.12 -0.24 4.00
C LEU A 44 1.65 1.02 4.71
N CYS A 45 2.32 1.39 5.80
CA CYS A 45 1.96 2.53 6.66
C CYS A 45 0.49 2.46 7.11
N SER A 46 0.10 1.29 7.59
CA SER A 46 -1.29 0.90 7.88
C SER A 46 -1.97 1.75 8.95
N GLY A 47 -1.20 2.52 9.72
CA GLY A 47 -1.75 3.22 10.87
C GLY A 47 -2.46 2.25 11.80
N ARG A 48 -3.69 2.59 12.17
CA ARG A 48 -4.52 1.72 13.04
C ARG A 48 -5.22 0.57 12.31
N GLY A 49 -4.95 0.38 11.01
CA GLY A 49 -5.44 -0.76 10.24
C GLY A 49 -6.94 -0.68 9.89
N CYS A 50 -7.44 0.50 9.59
CA CYS A 50 -8.84 0.64 9.16
C CYS A 50 -9.12 -0.19 7.89
N LEU A 51 -8.21 -0.15 6.91
CA LEU A 51 -8.32 -0.96 5.71
C LEU A 51 -8.11 -2.44 6.00
N SER A 52 -7.12 -2.81 6.83
CA SER A 52 -6.90 -4.22 7.23
C SER A 52 -8.11 -4.82 7.91
N MET A 53 -8.84 -4.07 8.76
CA MET A 53 -10.11 -4.53 9.33
C MET A 53 -11.15 -4.80 8.24
N LEU A 54 -11.28 -3.91 7.27
CA LEU A 54 -12.21 -4.11 6.15
C LEU A 54 -11.82 -5.31 5.29
N LEU A 55 -10.52 -5.50 5.05
CA LEU A 55 -9.99 -6.65 4.31
C LEU A 55 -10.27 -7.96 5.06
N ALA A 56 -10.00 -8.02 6.36
CA ALA A 56 -10.21 -9.21 7.18
C ALA A 56 -11.68 -9.66 7.19
N HIS A 57 -12.62 -8.70 7.25
CA HIS A 57 -14.04 -9.01 7.17
C HIS A 57 -14.52 -9.34 5.75
N THR A 58 -13.90 -8.76 4.72
CA THR A 58 -14.28 -9.02 3.32
C THR A 58 -13.71 -10.34 2.82
N PHE A 59 -12.47 -10.66 3.23
CA PHE A 59 -11.70 -11.82 2.79
C PHE A 59 -11.20 -12.60 4.01
N PRO A 60 -12.07 -13.34 4.71
CA PRO A 60 -11.72 -14.00 5.98
C PRO A 60 -10.66 -15.10 5.86
N ASP A 61 -10.43 -15.63 4.65
CA ASP A 61 -9.41 -16.66 4.37
C ASP A 61 -8.14 -16.09 3.70
N ALA A 62 -8.07 -14.77 3.49
CA ALA A 62 -6.86 -14.11 3.02
C ALA A 62 -5.82 -13.94 4.14
N THR A 63 -4.55 -13.81 3.79
CA THR A 63 -3.49 -13.37 4.71
C THR A 63 -3.30 -11.86 4.61
N ILE A 64 -3.20 -11.16 5.74
CA ILE A 64 -3.09 -9.70 5.77
C ILE A 64 -1.90 -9.30 6.65
N HIS A 65 -0.95 -8.58 6.08
CA HIS A 65 0.19 -7.99 6.75
C HIS A 65 0.01 -6.48 6.88
N MET A 66 -0.02 -5.99 8.12
CA MET A 66 -0.01 -4.55 8.42
C MET A 66 1.41 -4.12 8.76
N CYS A 67 1.98 -3.16 8.04
CA CYS A 67 3.30 -2.60 8.33
C CYS A 67 3.16 -1.12 8.74
N ASP A 68 3.72 -0.73 9.87
CA ASP A 68 3.80 0.67 10.31
C ASP A 68 4.99 0.88 11.24
N SER A 69 5.56 2.08 11.25
CA SER A 69 6.72 2.42 12.08
C SER A 69 6.37 2.99 13.46
N ASP A 70 5.10 3.30 13.75
CA ASP A 70 4.70 3.84 15.05
C ASP A 70 4.35 2.76 16.08
N GLY A 71 5.36 2.29 16.83
CA GLY A 71 5.18 1.32 17.91
C GLY A 71 4.35 1.80 19.11
N ARG A 72 3.93 3.07 19.14
CA ARG A 72 3.08 3.62 20.21
C ARG A 72 1.59 3.45 19.91
N MET A 73 1.26 2.97 18.71
CA MET A 73 -0.13 2.75 18.33
C MET A 73 -0.80 1.70 19.19
N LYS A 74 -2.01 2.00 19.60
CA LYS A 74 -2.88 1.02 20.28
C LYS A 74 -3.81 0.39 19.23
N ILE A 75 -3.64 -0.89 18.98
CA ILE A 75 -4.38 -1.71 18.01
C ILE A 75 -5.08 -2.91 18.70
N PRO A 76 -5.92 -2.65 19.74
CA PRO A 76 -6.52 -3.74 20.54
C PRO A 76 -7.47 -4.62 19.71
N HIS A 77 -7.98 -4.14 18.60
CA HIS A 77 -8.85 -4.89 17.69
C HIS A 77 -8.14 -6.11 17.06
N LEU A 78 -6.81 -6.10 16.95
CA LEU A 78 -6.07 -7.27 16.43
C LEU A 78 -6.18 -8.50 17.33
N SER A 79 -6.52 -8.33 18.62
CA SER A 79 -6.78 -9.45 19.52
C SER A 79 -8.18 -10.06 19.33
N HIS A 80 -9.03 -9.48 18.50
CA HIS A 80 -10.37 -10.02 18.24
C HIS A 80 -10.31 -11.25 17.32
N PRO A 81 -11.10 -12.31 17.58
CA PRO A 81 -11.07 -13.54 16.76
C PRO A 81 -11.32 -13.32 15.25
N SER A 82 -12.06 -12.28 14.87
CA SER A 82 -12.29 -11.93 13.45
C SER A 82 -11.07 -11.37 12.75
N MET A 83 -9.99 -11.06 13.51
CA MET A 83 -8.73 -10.52 12.97
C MET A 83 -7.61 -11.57 12.97
N ARG A 84 -7.95 -12.85 13.10
CA ARG A 84 -6.97 -13.96 13.17
C ARG A 84 -6.05 -14.08 11.94
N ASN A 85 -6.49 -13.55 10.83
CA ASN A 85 -5.77 -13.54 9.55
C ASN A 85 -4.96 -12.25 9.31
N VAL A 86 -4.84 -11.38 10.33
CA VAL A 86 -4.07 -10.13 10.29
C VAL A 86 -2.86 -10.22 11.20
N SER A 87 -1.68 -9.92 10.68
CA SER A 87 -0.43 -9.76 11.43
C SER A 87 0.07 -8.32 11.36
N PHE A 88 0.64 -7.82 12.45
CA PHE A 88 1.24 -6.48 12.52
C PHE A 88 2.77 -6.58 12.59
N HIS A 89 3.43 -5.81 11.71
CA HIS A 89 4.87 -5.68 11.63
C HIS A 89 5.26 -4.24 11.98
N LEU A 90 6.05 -4.09 13.05
CA LEU A 90 6.59 -2.78 13.44
C LEU A 90 7.83 -2.48 12.61
N GLU A 91 7.65 -1.82 11.49
CA GLU A 91 8.70 -1.61 10.49
C GLU A 91 8.59 -0.25 9.80
N ASP A 92 9.74 0.39 9.56
CA ASP A 92 9.83 1.53 8.66
C ASP A 92 10.03 1.01 7.22
N ILE A 93 9.17 1.43 6.29
CA ILE A 93 9.21 0.97 4.90
C ILE A 93 10.50 1.33 4.15
N PHE A 94 11.32 2.23 4.71
CA PHE A 94 12.64 2.55 4.17
C PHE A 94 13.74 1.58 4.59
N HIS A 95 13.49 0.71 5.57
CA HIS A 95 14.44 -0.30 6.03
C HIS A 95 14.28 -1.61 5.24
N ASP A 96 15.33 -2.43 5.27
CA ASP A 96 15.36 -3.71 4.57
C ASP A 96 14.39 -4.75 5.15
N ASP A 97 14.03 -4.61 6.42
CA ASP A 97 13.06 -5.48 7.08
C ASP A 97 11.71 -5.45 6.36
N ALA A 98 11.23 -4.24 6.04
CA ALA A 98 9.99 -4.10 5.27
C ALA A 98 10.06 -4.74 3.88
N ALA A 99 11.21 -4.66 3.22
CA ALA A 99 11.41 -5.34 1.93
C ALA A 99 11.41 -6.86 2.09
N ARG A 100 11.95 -7.40 3.20
CA ARG A 100 11.86 -8.84 3.52
C ARG A 100 10.42 -9.24 3.76
N THR A 101 9.69 -8.52 4.63
CA THR A 101 8.28 -8.82 4.91
C THR A 101 7.44 -8.85 3.64
N VAL A 102 7.62 -7.88 2.72
CA VAL A 102 6.90 -7.88 1.44
C VAL A 102 7.31 -9.07 0.58
N ARG A 103 8.60 -9.38 0.48
CA ARG A 103 9.11 -10.50 -0.31
C ARG A 103 8.61 -11.83 0.22
N ASP A 104 8.70 -12.06 1.52
CA ASP A 104 8.22 -13.29 2.17
C ASP A 104 6.71 -13.46 1.95
N ALA A 105 5.94 -12.36 1.99
CA ALA A 105 4.51 -12.38 1.71
C ALA A 105 4.22 -12.76 0.24
N VAL A 106 5.01 -12.26 -0.70
CA VAL A 106 4.91 -12.62 -2.13
C VAL A 106 5.27 -14.08 -2.35
N ASP A 107 6.42 -14.51 -1.84
CA ASP A 107 6.92 -15.88 -2.02
C ASP A 107 5.92 -16.90 -1.45
N ASN A 108 5.39 -16.65 -0.25
CA ASN A 108 4.40 -17.53 0.37
C ASN A 108 3.09 -17.57 -0.44
N ALA A 109 2.60 -16.40 -0.93
CA ALA A 109 1.42 -16.38 -1.78
C ALA A 109 1.59 -17.19 -3.07
N HIS A 110 2.73 -17.03 -3.73
CA HIS A 110 3.03 -17.72 -4.98
C HIS A 110 3.27 -19.22 -4.79
N LEU A 111 3.88 -19.65 -3.67
CA LEU A 111 4.02 -21.08 -3.33
C LEU A 111 2.66 -21.78 -3.26
N ASP A 112 1.63 -21.10 -2.79
CA ASP A 112 0.27 -21.61 -2.72
C ASP A 112 -0.54 -21.39 -4.03
N GLY A 113 0.11 -20.88 -5.08
CA GLY A 113 -0.54 -20.55 -6.36
C GLY A 113 -1.51 -19.37 -6.26
N GLY A 114 -1.33 -18.53 -5.24
CA GLY A 114 -2.15 -17.35 -4.97
C GLY A 114 -1.53 -16.05 -5.50
N TYR A 115 -2.00 -14.92 -4.99
CA TYR A 115 -1.60 -13.57 -5.40
C TYR A 115 -1.29 -12.70 -4.19
N CYS A 116 -0.26 -11.86 -4.30
CA CYS A 116 0.10 -10.86 -3.31
C CYS A 116 -0.17 -9.44 -3.83
N LEU A 117 -0.96 -8.68 -3.10
CA LEU A 117 -1.30 -7.29 -3.42
C LEU A 117 -0.74 -6.34 -2.36
N VAL A 118 0.05 -5.38 -2.80
CA VAL A 118 0.53 -4.29 -1.94
C VAL A 118 -0.45 -3.14 -1.97
N VAL A 119 -0.74 -2.56 -0.83
CA VAL A 119 -1.63 -1.41 -0.72
C VAL A 119 -1.04 -0.35 0.19
N GLY A 120 -1.21 0.91 -0.20
CA GLY A 120 -0.81 2.05 0.61
C GLY A 120 -1.83 3.18 0.51
N VAL A 121 -2.52 3.45 1.62
CA VAL A 121 -3.47 4.56 1.75
C VAL A 121 -2.81 5.66 2.56
N HIS A 122 -2.93 6.91 2.11
CA HIS A 122 -2.29 8.06 2.74
C HIS A 122 -0.76 8.06 2.75
N LEU A 123 -0.13 7.43 1.80
CA LEU A 123 1.32 7.49 1.65
C LEU A 123 1.76 8.89 1.21
N CYS A 124 2.38 9.62 2.12
CA CYS A 124 2.80 11.00 1.89
C CYS A 124 4.20 11.08 1.28
N GLY A 125 4.33 11.85 0.19
CA GLY A 125 5.62 12.16 -0.40
C GLY A 125 6.43 10.91 -0.78
N ASP A 126 7.66 10.79 -0.27
CA ASP A 126 8.58 9.70 -0.60
C ASP A 126 8.09 8.30 -0.22
N LEU A 127 7.14 8.19 0.73
CA LEU A 127 6.50 6.90 1.06
C LEU A 127 5.80 6.31 -0.17
N SER A 128 5.15 7.14 -1.00
CA SER A 128 4.51 6.67 -2.24
C SER A 128 5.53 6.07 -3.21
N ARG A 129 6.67 6.74 -3.39
CA ARG A 129 7.75 6.24 -4.25
C ARG A 129 8.34 4.94 -3.71
N ARG A 130 8.59 4.89 -2.40
CA ARG A 130 9.10 3.68 -1.75
C ARG A 130 8.14 2.51 -1.88
N ALA A 131 6.84 2.74 -1.79
CA ALA A 131 5.84 1.69 -2.01
C ALA A 131 5.92 1.12 -3.44
N VAL A 132 6.12 1.96 -4.46
CA VAL A 132 6.35 1.50 -5.84
C VAL A 132 7.62 0.66 -5.94
N GLN A 133 8.72 1.09 -5.31
CA GLN A 133 9.97 0.32 -5.28
C GLN A 133 9.81 -1.05 -4.61
N LEU A 134 9.13 -1.10 -3.44
CA LEU A 134 8.86 -2.35 -2.74
C LEU A 134 8.01 -3.29 -3.58
N TRP A 135 6.91 -2.79 -4.16
CA TRP A 135 6.05 -3.59 -5.03
C TRP A 135 6.82 -4.22 -6.19
N ARG A 136 7.61 -3.43 -6.92
CA ARG A 136 8.40 -3.91 -8.06
C ARG A 136 9.54 -4.82 -7.63
N GLY A 137 10.35 -4.38 -6.66
CA GLY A 137 11.54 -5.12 -6.23
C GLY A 137 11.24 -6.44 -5.51
N CYS A 138 10.01 -6.62 -5.01
CA CYS A 138 9.57 -7.87 -4.40
C CYS A 138 8.68 -8.71 -5.31
N GLY A 139 8.26 -8.22 -6.49
CA GLY A 139 7.49 -8.99 -7.46
C GLY A 139 6.02 -9.20 -7.08
N ALA A 140 5.41 -8.31 -6.31
CA ALA A 140 3.99 -8.42 -5.97
C ALA A 140 3.10 -8.20 -7.20
N ASP A 141 1.96 -8.89 -7.24
CA ASP A 141 1.09 -8.97 -8.43
C ASP A 141 0.33 -7.68 -8.74
N ALA A 142 0.03 -6.90 -7.71
CA ALA A 142 -0.64 -5.61 -7.87
C ALA A 142 -0.25 -4.60 -6.80
N LEU A 143 -0.38 -3.31 -7.15
CA LEU A 143 -0.25 -2.19 -6.23
C LEU A 143 -1.49 -1.30 -6.29
N VAL A 144 -2.10 -1.03 -5.13
CA VAL A 144 -3.10 0.03 -4.96
C VAL A 144 -2.49 1.14 -4.13
N LEU A 145 -2.23 2.29 -4.75
CA LEU A 145 -1.55 3.42 -4.12
C LEU A 145 -2.45 4.65 -4.11
N CYS A 146 -2.68 5.21 -2.92
CA CYS A 146 -3.45 6.44 -2.70
C CYS A 146 -2.54 7.52 -2.09
N PRO A 147 -1.73 8.23 -2.88
CA PRO A 147 -0.90 9.31 -2.38
C PRO A 147 -1.79 10.48 -1.94
N CYS A 148 -1.54 11.05 -0.76
CA CYS A 148 -2.36 12.14 -0.22
C CYS A 148 -1.65 13.49 -0.18
N CYS A 149 -0.32 13.53 -0.27
CA CYS A 149 0.49 14.73 -0.13
C CYS A 149 1.68 14.73 -1.08
N LEU A 150 2.09 15.93 -1.47
CA LEU A 150 3.33 16.12 -2.21
C LEU A 150 4.58 15.85 -1.33
N PRO A 151 5.71 15.46 -1.94
CA PRO A 151 6.98 15.35 -1.25
C PRO A 151 7.36 16.69 -0.58
N ARG A 152 7.92 16.62 0.62
CA ARG A 152 8.42 17.83 1.30
C ARG A 152 9.72 18.29 0.65
N ARG A 153 9.94 19.62 0.53
CA ARG A 153 11.14 20.23 -0.09
C ARG A 153 12.48 19.64 0.40
N ARG A 154 12.57 19.23 1.67
CA ARG A 154 13.81 18.71 2.26
C ARG A 154 14.15 17.27 1.84
N ARG A 155 13.28 16.58 1.11
CA ARG A 155 13.46 15.18 0.66
C ARG A 155 13.28 15.04 -0.86
N ALA A 156 13.44 16.11 -1.60
CA ALA A 156 13.19 16.12 -3.04
C ALA A 156 14.29 15.51 -3.90
N ASP A 157 15.42 15.17 -3.30
CA ASP A 157 16.63 14.73 -4.01
C ASP A 157 16.49 13.39 -4.75
N ALA A 158 15.43 12.65 -4.45
CA ALA A 158 15.20 11.35 -5.04
C ALA A 158 14.94 11.36 -6.56
N PHE A 159 14.50 12.49 -7.12
CA PHE A 159 14.33 12.71 -8.56
C PHE A 159 15.30 13.75 -9.13
N GLY A 160 16.27 14.24 -8.33
CA GLY A 160 17.17 15.31 -8.72
C GLY A 160 16.49 16.69 -8.86
N PHE A 161 15.21 16.83 -8.48
CA PHE A 161 14.47 18.09 -8.53
C PHE A 161 13.25 18.11 -7.59
N HIS A 162 12.78 19.33 -7.27
CA HIS A 162 11.57 19.52 -6.46
C HIS A 162 10.31 19.51 -7.30
N VAL A 163 9.42 18.53 -7.11
CA VAL A 163 8.13 18.45 -7.83
C VAL A 163 7.34 19.76 -7.72
N VAL A 164 7.27 20.38 -6.53
CA VAL A 164 6.54 21.64 -6.33
C VAL A 164 7.16 22.79 -7.12
N ASP A 165 8.48 22.88 -7.17
CA ASP A 165 9.16 23.94 -7.92
C ASP A 165 9.08 23.69 -9.43
N LEU A 166 9.15 22.44 -9.85
CA LEU A 166 8.94 22.06 -11.25
C LEU A 166 7.50 22.37 -11.69
N ALA A 167 6.51 21.97 -10.93
CA ALA A 167 5.10 22.26 -11.22
C ALA A 167 4.84 23.77 -11.37
N ARG A 168 5.45 24.59 -10.47
CA ARG A 168 5.36 26.04 -10.55
C ARG A 168 6.02 26.59 -11.83
N LYS A 169 7.20 26.10 -12.19
CA LYS A 169 7.90 26.51 -13.44
C LYS A 169 7.08 26.13 -14.68
N MET A 170 6.49 24.94 -14.68
CA MET A 170 5.68 24.43 -15.78
C MET A 170 4.25 24.99 -15.79
N ARG A 171 3.83 25.71 -14.75
CA ARG A 171 2.46 26.22 -14.54
C ARG A 171 1.39 25.12 -14.58
N VAL A 172 1.69 23.97 -13.99
CA VAL A 172 0.78 22.82 -13.86
C VAL A 172 0.44 22.54 -12.40
N ASP A 173 -0.63 21.76 -12.19
CA ASP A 173 -0.97 21.28 -10.84
C ASP A 173 0.11 20.36 -10.30
N GLY A 174 0.60 20.66 -9.09
CA GLY A 174 1.69 19.92 -8.47
C GLY A 174 1.29 18.49 -8.12
N TYR A 175 0.05 18.26 -7.71
CA TYR A 175 -0.44 16.92 -7.38
C TYR A 175 -0.62 16.06 -8.63
N GLY A 176 -1.16 16.63 -9.70
CA GLY A 176 -1.27 15.98 -11.00
C GLY A 176 0.10 15.58 -11.55
N LEU A 177 1.08 16.51 -11.48
CA LEU A 177 2.45 16.21 -11.88
C LEU A 177 3.05 15.05 -11.06
N TRP A 178 2.91 15.09 -9.73
CA TRP A 178 3.39 14.03 -8.84
C TRP A 178 2.76 12.67 -9.16
N SER A 179 1.45 12.65 -9.33
CA SER A 179 0.73 11.42 -9.68
C SER A 179 1.17 10.86 -11.04
N THR A 180 1.40 11.72 -12.03
CA THR A 180 1.93 11.34 -13.35
C THR A 180 3.33 10.75 -13.25
N MET A 181 4.20 11.34 -12.40
CA MET A 181 5.54 10.82 -12.17
C MET A 181 5.52 9.46 -11.49
N LEU A 182 4.66 9.26 -10.47
CA LEU A 182 4.47 7.96 -9.83
C LEU A 182 3.97 6.92 -10.85
N TYR A 183 3.02 7.31 -11.70
CA TYR A 183 2.55 6.44 -12.80
C TYR A 183 3.69 6.10 -13.79
N GLY A 184 4.53 7.07 -14.13
CA GLY A 184 5.72 6.82 -14.95
C GLY A 184 6.68 5.79 -14.33
N LEU A 185 6.86 5.83 -13.01
CA LEU A 185 7.64 4.80 -12.29
C LEU A 185 7.00 3.42 -12.38
N LEU A 186 5.66 3.32 -12.39
CA LEU A 186 4.94 2.05 -12.56
C LEU A 186 5.12 1.51 -13.98
N ALA A 187 5.11 2.39 -14.98
CA ALA A 187 5.19 2.02 -16.39
C ALA A 187 6.62 1.79 -16.90
N ALA A 188 7.63 2.35 -16.23
CA ALA A 188 9.02 2.13 -16.59
C ALA A 188 9.37 0.65 -16.39
N GLY A 189 9.67 -0.07 -17.47
CA GLY A 189 10.19 -1.44 -17.42
C GLY A 189 11.48 -1.52 -16.61
N ASP A 190 11.96 -2.72 -16.33
CA ASP A 190 13.24 -2.96 -15.63
C ASP A 190 14.43 -2.44 -16.43
N SER A 191 14.57 -1.13 -16.50
CA SER A 191 15.84 -0.50 -16.75
C SER A 191 16.51 -0.39 -15.38
N ASP A 192 17.42 -1.30 -15.10
CA ASP A 192 18.34 -1.26 -13.99
C ASP A 192 18.88 0.15 -13.79
N HIS A 193 19.03 0.54 -12.53
CA HIS A 193 19.62 1.79 -12.05
C HIS A 193 18.69 3.00 -11.92
N LEU A 194 18.00 3.06 -10.77
CA LEU A 194 17.79 4.33 -10.07
C LEU A 194 18.19 4.19 -8.60
#